data_a5eaf3befa442d1273dba882e45b15b7
#
_entry.id   a5eaf3befa442d1273dba882e45b15b7
#
_cell.length_a   1.000
_cell.length_b   1.000
_cell.length_c   1.000
_cell.angle_alpha   90.00
_cell.angle_beta   90.00
_cell.angle_gamma   90.00
#
_symmetry.space_group_name_H-M   'P 1'
#
loop_
_entity.id
_entity.type
_entity.pdbx_description
1 polymer ?
#
loop_
_entity_poly.entity_id
_entity_poly.type
_entity_poly.pdbx_seq_one_letter_code
_entity_poly.pdbx_strand_id
1 'polypeptide(L)'
;RLAPVARGSYTTEAMPFLPVGKLPAELLQRLFGKYVPADPRVIVGPQVGEDAAVLDMGDRYLVATTDPITFATDEMGWYALHVNANDLAVRGAEPRWFMATVLLPEGKSHEAQVEQLFAEVAEACAAVGVSLVGGHTEVTAGLPRPIVVGAMLGEVDKDRLVTTGGARIGDAVLLTKGVPLEGASIIARERREEALRRGVPAEIVERARGFLRSPGISVVPEARAACGAARVHAMHDPTEGGLATACWEMAQAAGVGLRIDRERVPVLPEGRRLCEAFGLDPIGTIASGSLLMTVAPEDANAVTNACRAAGIDCAAIGRVTPASDGVALVSGGHPRPMPAFAQDEITRLFGQASKT
;
A
#
# COMPACT_ATOMS: atom_id res chain seq x y z
N ARG A 1 17.35 -6.36 -31.53
CA ARG A 1 18.49 -5.41 -31.42
C ARG A 1 17.91 -4.05 -31.11
N LEU A 2 18.08 -3.58 -29.87
CA LEU A 2 17.73 -2.22 -29.48
C LEU A 2 18.64 -1.25 -30.24
N ALA A 3 18.04 -0.25 -30.89
CA ALA A 3 18.78 0.83 -31.52
C ALA A 3 19.54 1.64 -30.45
N PRO A 4 20.76 2.16 -30.75
CA PRO A 4 21.50 2.93 -29.78
C PRO A 4 20.74 4.21 -29.45
N VAL A 5 20.50 4.43 -28.14
CA VAL A 5 19.90 5.67 -27.64
C VAL A 5 20.85 6.81 -27.94
N ALA A 6 20.47 7.71 -28.85
CA ALA A 6 21.20 8.92 -29.11
C ALA A 6 21.36 9.73 -27.83
N ARG A 7 22.57 10.05 -27.40
CA ARG A 7 22.86 11.00 -26.33
C ARG A 7 22.42 12.38 -26.79
N GLY A 8 21.18 12.74 -26.54
CA GLY A 8 20.70 14.10 -26.75
C GLY A 8 21.42 15.04 -25.80
N SER A 9 21.93 16.17 -26.34
CA SER A 9 22.41 17.29 -25.54
C SER A 9 21.20 17.85 -24.74
N TYR A 10 21.20 17.66 -23.43
CA TYR A 10 20.24 18.33 -22.58
C TYR A 10 20.55 19.82 -22.57
N THR A 11 19.73 20.60 -23.26
CA THR A 11 19.70 22.05 -23.07
C THR A 11 19.21 22.33 -21.68
N THR A 12 20.01 23.04 -20.89
CA THR A 12 19.72 23.44 -19.51
C THR A 12 18.70 24.58 -19.45
N GLU A 13 17.51 24.41 -19.99
CA GLU A 13 16.35 25.09 -19.43
C GLU A 13 16.04 24.39 -18.10
N ALA A 14 15.96 25.17 -17.01
CA ALA A 14 15.79 24.66 -15.67
C ALA A 14 14.47 23.86 -15.57
N MET A 15 14.54 22.57 -15.86
CA MET A 15 13.40 21.68 -15.61
C MET A 15 13.19 21.60 -14.11
N PRO A 16 11.96 21.75 -13.62
CA PRO A 16 11.68 21.66 -12.19
C PRO A 16 12.11 20.28 -11.68
N PHE A 17 12.73 20.24 -10.49
CA PHE A 17 13.02 18.98 -9.81
C PHE A 17 11.74 18.24 -9.51
N LEU A 18 11.79 16.92 -9.59
CA LEU A 18 10.66 16.07 -9.22
C LEU A 18 10.44 16.14 -7.70
N PRO A 19 9.18 16.18 -7.25
CA PRO A 19 8.86 16.19 -5.83
C PRO A 19 9.22 14.86 -5.16
N VAL A 20 9.32 14.89 -3.83
CA VAL A 20 9.45 13.66 -3.01
C VAL A 20 8.13 12.88 -3.08
N GLY A 21 8.24 11.56 -3.18
CA GLY A 21 7.10 10.62 -3.25
C GLY A 21 7.07 9.84 -4.56
N LYS A 22 5.94 9.18 -4.83
CA LYS A 22 5.72 8.46 -6.11
C LYS A 22 5.81 9.43 -7.30
N LEU A 23 6.36 8.96 -8.41
CA LEU A 23 6.39 9.73 -9.65
C LEU A 23 4.94 10.00 -10.15
N PRO A 24 4.71 11.15 -10.83
CA PRO A 24 3.40 11.43 -11.43
C PRO A 24 2.96 10.29 -12.37
N ALA A 25 1.71 9.85 -12.22
CA ALA A 25 1.16 8.73 -12.99
C ALA A 25 1.28 8.91 -14.51
N GLU A 26 1.03 10.13 -15.01
CA GLU A 26 1.17 10.47 -16.43
C GLU A 26 2.61 10.30 -16.95
N LEU A 27 3.60 10.64 -16.11
CA LEU A 27 5.01 10.43 -16.43
C LEU A 27 5.33 8.95 -16.54
N LEU A 28 4.89 8.15 -15.56
CA LEU A 28 5.10 6.69 -15.55
C LEU A 28 4.43 6.03 -16.77
N GLN A 29 3.16 6.33 -17.05
CA GLN A 29 2.44 5.78 -18.20
C GLN A 29 3.18 6.08 -19.52
N ARG A 30 3.67 7.30 -19.69
CA ARG A 30 4.46 7.67 -20.88
C ARG A 30 5.76 6.89 -20.98
N LEU A 31 6.46 6.68 -19.84
CA LEU A 31 7.72 5.92 -19.81
C LEU A 31 7.47 4.44 -20.11
N PHE A 32 6.43 3.84 -19.53
CA PHE A 32 6.06 2.45 -19.77
C PHE A 32 5.71 2.24 -21.24
N GLY A 33 4.87 3.10 -21.83
CA GLY A 33 4.52 3.01 -23.25
C GLY A 33 5.70 3.18 -24.20
N LYS A 34 6.76 3.87 -23.76
CA LYS A 34 7.95 4.12 -24.60
C LYS A 34 9.02 3.03 -24.47
N TYR A 35 9.21 2.46 -23.28
CA TYR A 35 10.39 1.67 -22.97
C TYR A 35 10.10 0.21 -22.60
N VAL A 36 8.86 -0.15 -22.30
CA VAL A 36 8.50 -1.52 -21.92
C VAL A 36 7.93 -2.25 -23.12
N PRO A 37 8.68 -3.23 -23.70
CA PRO A 37 8.17 -4.04 -24.79
C PRO A 37 7.06 -4.98 -24.31
N ALA A 38 6.12 -5.31 -25.19
CA ALA A 38 5.11 -6.32 -24.91
C ALA A 38 5.75 -7.72 -24.83
N ASP A 39 5.34 -8.49 -23.83
CA ASP A 39 5.66 -9.91 -23.68
C ASP A 39 4.33 -10.68 -23.51
N PRO A 40 4.06 -11.69 -24.35
CA PRO A 40 2.77 -12.44 -24.30
C PRO A 40 2.57 -13.22 -23.00
N ARG A 41 3.59 -13.46 -22.22
CA ARG A 41 3.49 -14.10 -20.90
C ARG A 41 3.18 -13.11 -19.77
N VAL A 42 3.25 -11.80 -20.02
CA VAL A 42 2.88 -10.77 -19.04
C VAL A 42 1.37 -10.55 -19.12
N ILE A 43 0.65 -11.06 -18.13
CA ILE A 43 -0.82 -10.95 -18.02
C ILE A 43 -1.20 -9.59 -17.42
N VAL A 44 -0.49 -9.17 -16.37
CA VAL A 44 -0.58 -7.83 -15.80
C VAL A 44 0.83 -7.26 -15.78
N GLY A 45 1.06 -6.22 -16.56
CA GLY A 45 2.35 -5.52 -16.64
C GLY A 45 2.35 -4.20 -15.86
N PRO A 46 3.42 -3.41 -15.97
CA PRO A 46 3.54 -2.14 -15.26
C PRO A 46 2.51 -1.14 -15.78
N GLN A 47 1.55 -0.81 -14.92
CA GLN A 47 0.51 0.19 -15.18
C GLN A 47 0.09 0.84 -13.86
N VAL A 48 -0.48 2.04 -13.95
CA VAL A 48 -0.95 2.77 -12.78
C VAL A 48 -2.14 2.04 -12.14
N GLY A 49 -2.11 1.86 -10.82
CA GLY A 49 -3.16 1.19 -10.04
C GLY A 49 -3.01 -0.33 -9.96
N GLU A 50 -1.94 -0.92 -10.50
CA GLU A 50 -1.63 -2.33 -10.33
C GLU A 50 -0.33 -2.49 -9.51
N ASP A 51 -0.44 -3.16 -8.35
CA ASP A 51 0.63 -3.22 -7.35
C ASP A 51 1.66 -4.32 -7.65
N ALA A 52 1.30 -5.33 -8.47
CA ALA A 52 2.17 -6.43 -8.81
C ALA A 52 2.04 -6.88 -10.26
N ALA A 53 3.15 -7.33 -10.84
CA ALA A 53 3.19 -7.99 -12.13
C ALA A 53 2.63 -9.42 -12.04
N VAL A 54 1.93 -9.88 -13.08
CA VAL A 54 1.40 -11.25 -13.20
C VAL A 54 1.94 -11.90 -14.47
N LEU A 55 2.64 -13.01 -14.31
CA LEU A 55 3.32 -13.74 -15.38
C LEU A 55 2.71 -15.14 -15.57
N ASP A 56 2.43 -15.52 -16.83
CA ASP A 56 1.93 -16.86 -17.15
C ASP A 56 3.07 -17.89 -17.13
N MET A 57 2.98 -18.86 -16.22
CA MET A 57 3.95 -19.95 -16.08
C MET A 57 3.43 -21.27 -16.66
N GLY A 58 2.29 -21.26 -17.33
CA GLY A 58 1.67 -22.44 -17.94
C GLY A 58 0.47 -22.94 -17.15
N ASP A 59 0.67 -23.60 -16.03
CA ASP A 59 -0.41 -24.14 -15.18
C ASP A 59 -0.95 -23.12 -14.18
N ARG A 60 -0.17 -22.11 -13.79
CA ARG A 60 -0.50 -21.06 -12.84
C ARG A 60 0.12 -19.73 -13.22
N TYR A 61 -0.20 -18.69 -12.47
CA TYR A 61 0.46 -17.40 -12.55
C TYR A 61 1.52 -17.24 -11.45
N LEU A 62 2.67 -16.69 -11.82
CA LEU A 62 3.64 -16.10 -10.91
C LEU A 62 3.29 -14.63 -10.71
N VAL A 63 3.17 -14.19 -9.47
CA VAL A 63 2.95 -12.80 -9.09
C VAL A 63 4.23 -12.26 -8.47
N ALA A 64 4.66 -11.08 -8.88
CA ALA A 64 5.92 -10.48 -8.44
C ALA A 64 5.77 -8.97 -8.22
N THR A 65 6.32 -8.49 -7.11
CA THR A 65 6.40 -7.06 -6.77
C THR A 65 7.74 -6.68 -6.19
N THR A 66 7.99 -5.38 -6.08
CA THR A 66 9.15 -4.82 -5.39
C THR A 66 8.85 -3.43 -4.86
N ASP A 67 8.96 -3.26 -3.54
CA ASP A 67 8.74 -1.99 -2.86
C ASP A 67 9.86 -1.62 -1.88
N PRO A 68 10.25 -0.34 -1.85
CA PRO A 68 11.20 0.20 -0.90
C PRO A 68 10.51 0.71 0.37
N ILE A 69 11.20 0.61 1.50
CA ILE A 69 10.81 1.26 2.76
C ILE A 69 11.52 2.61 2.87
N THR A 70 10.75 3.70 2.76
CA THR A 70 11.28 5.06 2.66
C THR A 70 10.86 5.99 3.80
N PHE A 71 9.79 5.71 4.54
CA PHE A 71 9.30 6.57 5.63
C PHE A 71 9.66 6.06 7.02
N ALA A 72 9.73 4.75 7.25
CA ALA A 72 10.08 4.16 8.54
C ALA A 72 11.60 4.14 8.74
N THR A 73 12.04 4.33 9.99
CA THR A 73 13.44 4.23 10.42
C THR A 73 13.66 3.08 11.40
N ASP A 74 12.60 2.54 11.99
CA ASP A 74 12.59 1.34 12.82
C ASP A 74 11.73 0.23 12.17
N GLU A 75 11.92 -1.01 12.58
CA GLU A 75 11.13 -2.18 12.10
C GLU A 75 11.15 -2.34 10.56
N MET A 76 12.23 -1.88 9.92
CA MET A 76 12.29 -1.82 8.45
C MET A 76 12.18 -3.19 7.79
N GLY A 77 12.69 -4.25 8.43
CA GLY A 77 12.56 -5.63 7.96
C GLY A 77 11.11 -6.12 7.99
N TRP A 78 10.38 -5.75 9.04
CA TRP A 78 8.96 -6.06 9.17
C TRP A 78 8.12 -5.36 8.10
N TYR A 79 8.33 -4.05 7.91
CA TYR A 79 7.66 -3.30 6.85
C TYR A 79 7.97 -3.88 5.47
N ALA A 80 9.23 -4.10 5.14
CA ALA A 80 9.65 -4.54 3.82
C ALA A 80 8.98 -5.86 3.40
N LEU A 81 8.84 -6.81 4.34
CA LEU A 81 8.15 -8.05 4.04
C LEU A 81 6.65 -7.84 3.86
N HIS A 82 5.99 -7.16 4.82
CA HIS A 82 4.53 -7.08 4.82
C HIS A 82 3.98 -6.22 3.69
N VAL A 83 4.61 -5.09 3.35
CA VAL A 83 4.19 -4.26 2.21
C VAL A 83 4.23 -5.08 0.93
N ASN A 84 5.36 -5.73 0.64
CA ASN A 84 5.48 -6.58 -0.55
C ASN A 84 4.55 -7.80 -0.52
N ALA A 85 4.27 -8.40 0.64
CA ALA A 85 3.33 -9.51 0.74
C ALA A 85 1.87 -9.06 0.50
N ASN A 86 1.53 -7.83 0.87
CA ASN A 86 0.22 -7.24 0.64
C ASN A 86 -0.08 -7.10 -0.86
N ASP A 87 0.89 -6.62 -1.66
CA ASP A 87 0.75 -6.50 -3.11
C ASP A 87 0.39 -7.84 -3.79
N LEU A 88 0.98 -8.93 -3.29
CA LEU A 88 0.63 -10.26 -3.79
C LEU A 88 -0.75 -10.69 -3.31
N ALA A 89 -1.06 -10.44 -2.05
CA ALA A 89 -2.33 -10.81 -1.46
C ALA A 89 -3.52 -10.15 -2.18
N VAL A 90 -3.39 -8.86 -2.58
CA VAL A 90 -4.45 -8.16 -3.34
C VAL A 90 -4.61 -8.69 -4.77
N ARG A 91 -3.70 -9.57 -5.23
CA ARG A 91 -3.86 -10.35 -6.47
C ARG A 91 -4.48 -11.73 -6.23
N GLY A 92 -4.87 -12.05 -4.99
CA GLY A 92 -5.32 -13.39 -4.60
C GLY A 92 -4.19 -14.41 -4.58
N ALA A 93 -2.93 -13.96 -4.66
CA ALA A 93 -1.75 -14.81 -4.67
C ALA A 93 -1.27 -15.15 -3.26
N GLU A 94 -0.67 -16.33 -3.12
CA GLU A 94 0.02 -16.73 -1.90
C GLU A 94 1.48 -16.27 -1.96
N PRO A 95 1.93 -15.35 -1.08
CA PRO A 95 3.33 -14.99 -0.95
C PRO A 95 4.18 -16.23 -0.60
N ARG A 96 5.32 -16.43 -1.29
CA ARG A 96 6.16 -17.62 -1.12
C ARG A 96 7.61 -17.30 -0.87
N TRP A 97 8.20 -16.40 -1.67
CA TRP A 97 9.63 -16.15 -1.67
C TRP A 97 9.90 -14.66 -1.58
N PHE A 98 10.80 -14.32 -0.68
CA PHE A 98 11.21 -12.94 -0.42
C PHE A 98 12.69 -12.76 -0.68
N MET A 99 13.08 -11.65 -1.25
CA MET A 99 14.45 -11.17 -1.38
C MET A 99 14.52 -9.74 -0.83
N ALA A 100 15.61 -9.40 -0.15
CA ALA A 100 15.82 -8.06 0.37
C ALA A 100 17.13 -7.45 -0.11
N THR A 101 17.07 -6.24 -0.69
CA THR A 101 18.25 -5.41 -0.88
C THR A 101 18.33 -4.41 0.27
N VAL A 102 19.45 -4.45 1.01
CA VAL A 102 19.70 -3.62 2.19
C VAL A 102 20.89 -2.72 1.91
N LEU A 103 20.65 -1.42 1.82
CA LEU A 103 21.68 -0.41 1.65
C LEU A 103 21.88 0.34 2.97
N LEU A 104 23.07 0.25 3.52
CA LEU A 104 23.42 0.80 4.83
C LEU A 104 24.29 2.04 4.69
N PRO A 105 24.08 3.11 5.47
CA PRO A 105 24.87 4.33 5.38
C PRO A 105 26.29 4.13 5.91
N GLU A 106 27.29 4.56 5.12
CA GLU A 106 28.69 4.60 5.54
C GLU A 106 28.89 5.43 6.81
N GLY A 107 29.69 4.92 7.74
CA GLY A 107 30.03 5.60 8.99
C GLY A 107 28.90 5.70 10.03
N LYS A 108 27.75 5.08 9.77
CA LYS A 108 26.58 5.11 10.68
C LYS A 108 26.00 3.73 10.97
N SER A 109 26.51 2.68 10.32
CA SER A 109 25.96 1.32 10.45
C SER A 109 26.85 0.47 11.33
N HIS A 110 26.24 -0.32 12.21
CA HIS A 110 26.89 -1.24 13.13
C HIS A 110 26.31 -2.65 12.97
N GLU A 111 27.12 -3.67 13.26
CA GLU A 111 26.74 -5.09 13.16
C GLU A 111 25.40 -5.40 13.87
N ALA A 112 25.23 -4.90 15.10
CA ALA A 112 23.99 -5.10 15.86
C ALA A 112 22.73 -4.57 15.16
N GLN A 113 22.82 -3.48 14.37
CA GLN A 113 21.70 -2.97 13.60
C GLN A 113 21.36 -3.88 12.42
N VAL A 114 22.38 -4.46 11.80
CA VAL A 114 22.22 -5.43 10.72
C VAL A 114 21.58 -6.70 11.25
N GLU A 115 22.07 -7.23 12.39
CA GLU A 115 21.48 -8.38 13.06
C GLU A 115 20.00 -8.15 13.41
N GLN A 116 19.67 -6.99 13.97
CA GLN A 116 18.30 -6.62 14.28
C GLN A 116 17.42 -6.62 13.02
N LEU A 117 17.86 -5.99 11.93
CA LEU A 117 17.13 -5.94 10.67
C LEU A 117 16.88 -7.34 10.10
N PHE A 118 17.89 -8.21 10.13
CA PHE A 118 17.74 -9.60 9.69
C PHE A 118 16.80 -10.40 10.60
N ALA A 119 16.82 -10.16 11.92
CA ALA A 119 15.88 -10.75 12.86
C ALA A 119 14.43 -10.33 12.58
N GLU A 120 14.20 -9.03 12.29
CA GLU A 120 12.89 -8.50 11.89
C GLU A 120 12.38 -9.15 10.60
N VAL A 121 13.26 -9.31 9.57
CA VAL A 121 12.91 -10.00 8.32
C VAL A 121 12.57 -11.46 8.59
N ALA A 122 13.36 -12.17 9.41
CA ALA A 122 13.12 -13.56 9.73
C ALA A 122 11.80 -13.77 10.49
N GLU A 123 11.51 -12.90 11.45
CA GLU A 123 10.25 -12.91 12.20
C GLU A 123 9.06 -12.66 11.26
N ALA A 124 9.14 -11.65 10.39
CA ALA A 124 8.10 -11.34 9.43
C ALA A 124 7.89 -12.48 8.42
N CYS A 125 8.97 -13.11 7.93
CA CYS A 125 8.90 -14.29 7.08
C CYS A 125 8.14 -15.44 7.76
N ALA A 126 8.47 -15.70 9.02
CA ALA A 126 7.79 -16.74 9.80
C ALA A 126 6.31 -16.44 10.02
N ALA A 127 5.95 -15.18 10.28
CA ALA A 127 4.56 -14.75 10.52
C ALA A 127 3.65 -14.94 9.29
N VAL A 128 4.20 -14.80 8.08
CA VAL A 128 3.44 -14.94 6.81
C VAL A 128 3.59 -16.34 6.19
N GLY A 129 4.61 -17.10 6.58
CA GLY A 129 4.95 -18.39 5.98
C GLY A 129 5.73 -18.25 4.67
N VAL A 130 6.57 -17.22 4.57
CA VAL A 130 7.39 -16.89 3.40
C VAL A 130 8.83 -17.31 3.64
N SER A 131 9.56 -17.74 2.60
CA SER A 131 10.98 -18.07 2.66
C SER A 131 11.84 -16.90 2.18
N LEU A 132 12.81 -16.47 2.98
CA LEU A 132 13.88 -15.59 2.50
C LEU A 132 14.82 -16.40 1.59
N VAL A 133 14.88 -16.06 0.30
CA VAL A 133 15.62 -16.87 -0.69
C VAL A 133 16.85 -16.16 -1.26
N GLY A 134 17.06 -14.90 -0.91
CA GLY A 134 18.23 -14.16 -1.38
C GLY A 134 18.12 -12.67 -1.10
N GLY A 135 18.98 -11.92 -1.77
CA GLY A 135 19.04 -10.46 -1.67
C GLY A 135 20.47 -9.94 -1.81
N HIS A 136 20.68 -8.70 -1.42
CA HIS A 136 21.99 -8.05 -1.42
C HIS A 136 22.10 -7.13 -0.20
N THR A 137 23.23 -7.13 0.47
CA THR A 137 23.48 -6.24 1.63
C THR A 137 24.82 -5.56 1.46
N GLU A 138 24.85 -4.24 1.53
CA GLU A 138 26.09 -3.47 1.40
C GLU A 138 26.08 -2.19 2.23
N VAL A 139 27.26 -1.66 2.51
CA VAL A 139 27.45 -0.32 3.04
C VAL A 139 27.71 0.64 1.86
N THR A 140 26.87 1.65 1.70
CA THR A 140 26.85 2.57 0.55
C THR A 140 27.15 4.00 0.98
N ALA A 141 28.04 4.68 0.25
CA ALA A 141 28.38 6.08 0.48
C ALA A 141 27.21 7.01 0.13
N GLY A 142 27.11 8.14 0.86
CA GLY A 142 26.16 9.23 0.55
C GLY A 142 24.73 8.98 1.01
N LEU A 143 24.42 7.87 1.68
CA LEU A 143 23.10 7.64 2.25
C LEU A 143 22.94 8.32 3.61
N PRO A 144 21.84 9.05 3.86
CA PRO A 144 21.56 9.65 5.17
C PRO A 144 21.06 8.61 6.20
N ARG A 145 20.43 7.53 5.75
CA ARG A 145 19.79 6.47 6.54
C ARG A 145 19.78 5.14 5.77
N PRO A 146 19.50 4.01 6.42
CA PRO A 146 19.30 2.73 5.74
C PRO A 146 18.14 2.79 4.73
N ILE A 147 18.23 1.98 3.68
CA ILE A 147 17.14 1.74 2.72
C ILE A 147 17.00 0.21 2.61
N VAL A 148 15.78 -0.28 2.74
CA VAL A 148 15.46 -1.69 2.51
C VAL A 148 14.48 -1.75 1.33
N VAL A 149 14.84 -2.52 0.30
CA VAL A 149 13.96 -2.79 -0.85
C VAL A 149 13.59 -4.26 -0.80
N GLY A 150 12.30 -4.55 -0.66
CA GLY A 150 11.76 -5.89 -0.77
C GLY A 150 11.51 -6.29 -2.22
N ALA A 151 11.63 -7.57 -2.52
CA ALA A 151 11.08 -8.18 -3.72
C ALA A 151 10.39 -9.48 -3.32
N MET A 152 9.10 -9.60 -3.64
CA MET A 152 8.26 -10.73 -3.27
C MET A 152 7.78 -11.47 -4.50
N LEU A 153 7.81 -12.80 -4.43
CA LEU A 153 7.21 -13.67 -5.45
C LEU A 153 6.20 -14.59 -4.78
N GLY A 154 5.14 -14.89 -5.52
CA GLY A 154 4.09 -15.81 -5.07
C GLY A 154 3.36 -16.41 -6.24
N GLU A 155 2.39 -17.25 -5.94
CA GLU A 155 1.65 -18.00 -6.94
C GLU A 155 0.15 -17.84 -6.75
N VAL A 156 -0.59 -17.88 -7.86
CA VAL A 156 -2.06 -17.92 -7.86
C VAL A 156 -2.56 -18.82 -8.98
N ASP A 157 -3.62 -19.59 -8.71
CA ASP A 157 -4.32 -20.33 -9.75
C ASP A 157 -5.00 -19.35 -10.72
N LYS A 158 -5.03 -19.70 -12.01
CA LYS A 158 -5.50 -18.78 -13.07
C LYS A 158 -6.92 -18.28 -12.87
N ASP A 159 -7.79 -19.11 -12.34
CA ASP A 159 -9.21 -18.79 -12.06
C ASP A 159 -9.41 -18.01 -10.74
N ARG A 160 -8.35 -17.88 -9.92
CA ARG A 160 -8.37 -17.19 -8.63
C ARG A 160 -7.70 -15.82 -8.65
N LEU A 161 -7.12 -15.44 -9.79
CA LEU A 161 -6.52 -14.12 -9.93
C LEU A 161 -7.55 -13.00 -9.67
N VAL A 162 -7.17 -12.05 -8.85
CA VAL A 162 -7.91 -10.80 -8.61
C VAL A 162 -7.07 -9.62 -9.12
N THR A 163 -7.71 -8.63 -9.70
CA THR A 163 -7.06 -7.40 -10.18
C THR A 163 -7.75 -6.19 -9.60
N THR A 164 -7.05 -5.06 -9.50
CA THR A 164 -7.66 -3.79 -9.08
C THR A 164 -8.77 -3.37 -10.04
N GLY A 165 -8.62 -3.68 -11.33
CA GLY A 165 -9.60 -3.39 -12.39
C GLY A 165 -10.80 -4.33 -12.46
N GLY A 166 -10.95 -5.29 -11.57
CA GLY A 166 -12.04 -6.28 -11.61
C GLY A 166 -13.39 -5.83 -11.07
N ALA A 167 -13.49 -4.62 -10.49
CA ALA A 167 -14.72 -4.10 -9.87
C ALA A 167 -15.86 -3.94 -10.87
N ARG A 168 -17.09 -4.29 -10.45
CA ARG A 168 -18.29 -4.32 -11.29
C ARG A 168 -19.36 -3.38 -10.75
N ILE A 169 -20.09 -2.73 -11.66
CA ILE A 169 -21.23 -1.87 -11.26
C ILE A 169 -22.23 -2.68 -10.44
N GLY A 170 -22.59 -2.14 -9.27
CA GLY A 170 -23.49 -2.80 -8.31
C GLY A 170 -22.76 -3.51 -7.16
N ASP A 171 -21.47 -3.79 -7.27
CA ASP A 171 -20.70 -4.43 -6.20
C ASP A 171 -20.77 -3.64 -4.88
N ALA A 172 -20.78 -4.36 -3.79
CA ALA A 172 -20.52 -3.79 -2.47
C ALA A 172 -19.02 -3.49 -2.32
N VAL A 173 -18.69 -2.33 -1.75
CA VAL A 173 -17.33 -1.94 -1.39
C VAL A 173 -17.12 -2.21 0.10
N LEU A 174 -16.11 -3.03 0.41
CA LEU A 174 -15.77 -3.43 1.78
C LEU A 174 -14.39 -2.87 2.15
N LEU A 175 -14.21 -2.55 3.43
CA LEU A 175 -12.93 -2.12 4.01
C LEU A 175 -12.66 -2.87 5.30
N THR A 176 -11.46 -3.42 5.46
CA THR A 176 -11.06 -4.11 6.69
C THR A 176 -10.32 -3.19 7.64
N LYS A 177 -10.30 -3.55 8.94
CA LYS A 177 -9.63 -2.88 10.06
C LYS A 177 -10.00 -1.39 10.20
N GLY A 178 -9.60 -0.54 9.27
CA GLY A 178 -9.87 0.89 9.28
C GLY A 178 -8.64 1.75 9.01
N VAL A 179 -8.88 3.03 8.77
CA VAL A 179 -7.87 4.01 8.36
C VAL A 179 -7.61 5.06 9.44
N PRO A 180 -6.45 5.75 9.43
CA PRO A 180 -5.20 5.42 8.76
C PRO A 180 -4.37 4.48 9.65
N LEU A 181 -4.21 3.22 9.30
CA LEU A 181 -3.55 2.24 10.18
C LEU A 181 -2.04 2.49 10.23
N GLU A 182 -1.36 2.38 9.10
CA GLU A 182 0.08 2.59 9.00
C GLU A 182 0.46 4.03 9.35
N GLY A 183 -0.27 5.02 8.82
CA GLY A 183 0.00 6.43 9.08
C GLY A 183 -0.06 6.78 10.57
N ALA A 184 -1.02 6.23 11.30
CA ALA A 184 -1.09 6.39 12.76
C ALA A 184 0.15 5.80 13.45
N SER A 185 0.61 4.62 13.02
CA SER A 185 1.83 3.98 13.54
C SER A 185 3.07 4.82 13.26
N ILE A 186 3.24 5.32 12.03
CA ILE A 186 4.39 6.16 11.64
C ILE A 186 4.39 7.46 12.45
N ILE A 187 3.26 8.16 12.57
CA ILE A 187 3.18 9.40 13.37
C ILE A 187 3.56 9.12 14.83
N ALA A 188 3.02 8.04 15.40
CA ALA A 188 3.28 7.67 16.78
C ALA A 188 4.75 7.28 17.04
N ARG A 189 5.46 6.76 16.04
CA ARG A 189 6.88 6.36 16.11
C ARG A 189 7.81 7.56 15.85
N GLU A 190 7.63 8.20 14.70
CA GLU A 190 8.55 9.21 14.19
C GLU A 190 8.30 10.61 14.81
N ARG A 191 7.09 10.87 15.32
CA ARG A 191 6.68 12.17 15.89
C ARG A 191 6.14 12.08 17.32
N ARG A 192 6.56 11.07 18.06
CA ARG A 192 6.09 10.79 19.42
C ARG A 192 6.13 12.03 20.31
N GLU A 193 7.30 12.64 20.45
CA GLU A 193 7.49 13.80 21.34
C GLU A 193 6.64 15.01 20.90
N GLU A 194 6.48 15.19 19.60
CA GLU A 194 5.65 16.25 19.06
C GLU A 194 4.17 15.98 19.30
N ALA A 195 3.71 14.75 19.13
CA ALA A 195 2.33 14.35 19.41
C ALA A 195 1.97 14.62 20.88
N LEU A 196 2.85 14.26 21.81
CA LEU A 196 2.67 14.53 23.25
C LEU A 196 2.59 16.05 23.52
N ARG A 197 3.48 16.85 22.94
CA ARG A 197 3.44 18.33 23.07
C ARG A 197 2.17 18.94 22.49
N ARG A 198 1.58 18.33 21.46
CA ARG A 198 0.31 18.75 20.85
C ARG A 198 -0.92 18.24 21.63
N GLY A 199 -0.72 17.63 22.79
CA GLY A 199 -1.77 17.19 23.71
C GLY A 199 -2.44 15.88 23.29
N VAL A 200 -1.78 15.02 22.51
CA VAL A 200 -2.22 13.63 22.31
C VAL A 200 -1.88 12.83 23.55
N PRO A 201 -2.84 12.13 24.18
CA PRO A 201 -2.57 11.29 25.34
C PRO A 201 -1.53 10.21 25.07
N ALA A 202 -0.61 9.97 26.02
CA ALA A 202 0.48 9.01 25.85
C ALA A 202 -0.04 7.60 25.54
N GLU A 203 -1.14 7.19 26.14
CA GLU A 203 -1.80 5.89 25.88
C GLU A 203 -2.28 5.75 24.42
N ILE A 204 -2.75 6.83 23.79
CA ILE A 204 -3.15 6.84 22.38
C ILE A 204 -1.91 6.67 21.50
N VAL A 205 -0.83 7.40 21.81
CA VAL A 205 0.43 7.30 21.08
C VAL A 205 0.99 5.88 21.16
N GLU A 206 1.03 5.28 22.37
CA GLU A 206 1.56 3.93 22.52
C GLU A 206 0.67 2.85 21.85
N ARG A 207 -0.67 2.99 21.87
CA ARG A 207 -1.56 2.09 21.13
C ARG A 207 -1.34 2.22 19.61
N ALA A 208 -1.30 3.44 19.08
CA ALA A 208 -1.04 3.68 17.67
C ALA A 208 0.34 3.16 17.23
N ARG A 209 1.36 3.29 18.07
CA ARG A 209 2.69 2.72 17.84
C ARG A 209 2.64 1.20 17.68
N GLY A 210 1.75 0.53 18.41
CA GLY A 210 1.51 -0.91 18.31
C GLY A 210 0.80 -1.37 17.03
N PHE A 211 0.22 -0.47 16.25
CA PHE A 211 -0.57 -0.82 15.06
C PHE A 211 0.21 -1.58 13.99
N LEU A 212 1.51 -1.40 13.92
CA LEU A 212 2.38 -2.18 13.05
C LEU A 212 2.20 -3.69 13.24
N ARG A 213 1.96 -4.12 14.49
CA ARG A 213 1.84 -5.53 14.91
C ARG A 213 0.39 -5.94 15.22
N SER A 214 -0.40 -5.04 15.80
CA SER A 214 -1.80 -5.29 16.19
C SER A 214 -2.65 -4.03 15.99
N PRO A 215 -3.61 -4.05 15.06
CA PRO A 215 -4.12 -5.18 14.28
C PRO A 215 -3.19 -5.69 13.17
N GLY A 216 -2.06 -5.01 12.93
CA GLY A 216 -1.02 -5.41 11.98
C GLY A 216 -1.22 -4.83 10.58
N ILE A 217 -0.10 -4.56 9.90
CA ILE A 217 -0.10 -4.00 8.53
C ILE A 217 -0.22 -5.06 7.43
N SER A 218 -0.29 -6.35 7.77
CA SER A 218 -0.54 -7.40 6.78
C SER A 218 -1.99 -7.38 6.32
N VAL A 219 -2.25 -7.59 5.03
CA VAL A 219 -3.59 -7.88 4.47
C VAL A 219 -3.70 -9.30 3.94
N VAL A 220 -2.66 -10.11 4.11
CA VAL A 220 -2.66 -11.52 3.69
C VAL A 220 -3.78 -12.34 4.34
N PRO A 221 -4.02 -12.24 5.66
CA PRO A 221 -5.15 -12.94 6.29
C PRO A 221 -6.51 -12.48 5.76
N GLU A 222 -6.68 -11.17 5.51
CA GLU A 222 -7.90 -10.57 4.96
C GLU A 222 -8.21 -11.13 3.57
N ALA A 223 -7.23 -11.08 2.68
CA ALA A 223 -7.37 -11.57 1.30
C ALA A 223 -7.70 -13.07 1.28
N ARG A 224 -7.02 -13.87 2.11
CA ARG A 224 -7.31 -15.31 2.27
C ARG A 224 -8.75 -15.55 2.74
N ALA A 225 -9.18 -14.83 3.79
CA ALA A 225 -10.53 -14.96 4.33
C ALA A 225 -11.59 -14.58 3.29
N ALA A 226 -11.39 -13.46 2.58
CA ALA A 226 -12.31 -12.97 1.57
C ALA A 226 -12.38 -13.92 0.36
N CYS A 227 -11.25 -14.30 -0.22
CA CYS A 227 -11.17 -15.21 -1.38
C CYS A 227 -11.61 -16.65 -1.06
N GLY A 228 -11.53 -17.03 0.22
CA GLY A 228 -12.07 -18.33 0.69
C GLY A 228 -13.58 -18.34 0.86
N ALA A 229 -14.20 -17.17 1.09
CA ALA A 229 -15.63 -17.05 1.36
C ALA A 229 -16.48 -16.78 0.12
N ALA A 230 -15.94 -16.06 -0.88
CA ALA A 230 -16.67 -15.68 -2.09
C ALA A 230 -15.72 -15.35 -3.24
N ARG A 231 -16.30 -15.09 -4.42
CA ARG A 231 -15.57 -14.52 -5.56
C ARG A 231 -15.35 -13.03 -5.29
N VAL A 232 -14.12 -12.65 -4.94
CA VAL A 232 -13.74 -11.24 -4.85
C VAL A 232 -13.50 -10.71 -6.27
N HIS A 233 -14.09 -9.56 -6.60
CA HIS A 233 -13.99 -8.99 -7.95
C HIS A 233 -12.75 -8.07 -8.07
N ALA A 234 -12.50 -7.22 -7.07
CA ALA A 234 -11.30 -6.39 -7.02
C ALA A 234 -10.78 -6.29 -5.59
N MET A 235 -9.46 -6.14 -5.46
CA MET A 235 -8.77 -5.83 -4.20
C MET A 235 -7.71 -4.77 -4.44
N HIS A 236 -7.48 -3.94 -3.41
CA HIS A 236 -6.41 -2.95 -3.36
C HIS A 236 -6.10 -2.60 -1.90
N ASP A 237 -4.86 -2.46 -1.53
CA ASP A 237 -4.49 -1.98 -0.20
C ASP A 237 -4.22 -0.46 -0.25
N PRO A 238 -4.90 0.33 0.58
CA PRO A 238 -4.72 1.77 0.62
C PRO A 238 -3.32 2.16 1.13
N THR A 239 -2.37 2.39 0.23
CA THR A 239 -1.03 2.89 0.53
C THR A 239 -0.99 4.42 0.54
N GLU A 240 -0.03 5.06 -0.14
CA GLU A 240 0.11 6.52 -0.13
C GLU A 240 -1.13 7.23 -0.69
N GLY A 241 -1.54 8.28 0.03
CA GLY A 241 -2.79 8.99 -0.22
C GLY A 241 -4.03 8.29 0.34
N GLY A 242 -3.82 7.20 1.08
CA GLY A 242 -4.82 6.51 1.90
C GLY A 242 -6.01 5.99 1.11
N LEU A 243 -7.13 5.83 1.82
CA LEU A 243 -8.39 5.33 1.24
C LEU A 243 -8.87 6.16 0.05
N ALA A 244 -8.64 7.47 0.07
CA ALA A 244 -9.11 8.34 -0.99
C ALA A 244 -8.42 8.01 -2.32
N THR A 245 -7.10 7.88 -2.31
CA THR A 245 -6.30 7.51 -3.49
C THR A 245 -6.64 6.10 -3.96
N ALA A 246 -6.72 5.12 -3.06
CA ALA A 246 -7.11 3.75 -3.40
C ALA A 246 -8.49 3.67 -4.08
N CYS A 247 -9.46 4.50 -3.66
CA CYS A 247 -10.76 4.60 -4.34
C CYS A 247 -10.62 5.15 -5.77
N TRP A 248 -9.77 6.16 -5.99
CA TRP A 248 -9.52 6.70 -7.32
C TRP A 248 -8.81 5.69 -8.22
N GLU A 249 -7.80 5.00 -7.71
CA GLU A 249 -7.03 3.98 -8.43
C GLU A 249 -7.92 2.81 -8.84
N MET A 250 -8.74 2.27 -7.93
CA MET A 250 -9.69 1.20 -8.23
C MET A 250 -10.73 1.64 -9.27
N ALA A 251 -11.29 2.84 -9.12
CA ALA A 251 -12.28 3.36 -10.07
C ALA A 251 -11.67 3.54 -11.47
N GLN A 252 -10.45 4.06 -11.56
CA GLN A 252 -9.73 4.25 -12.81
C GLN A 252 -9.37 2.91 -13.46
N ALA A 253 -8.82 1.96 -12.69
CA ALA A 253 -8.43 0.66 -13.20
C ALA A 253 -9.63 -0.14 -13.74
N ALA A 254 -10.78 -0.05 -13.07
CA ALA A 254 -12.00 -0.77 -13.48
C ALA A 254 -12.89 0.02 -14.47
N GLY A 255 -12.63 1.29 -14.72
CA GLY A 255 -13.48 2.14 -15.56
C GLY A 255 -14.88 2.36 -14.97
N VAL A 256 -14.99 2.49 -13.64
CA VAL A 256 -16.24 2.62 -12.89
C VAL A 256 -16.24 3.87 -12.01
N GLY A 257 -17.36 4.16 -11.37
CA GLY A 257 -17.49 5.10 -10.27
C GLY A 257 -17.55 4.38 -8.93
N LEU A 258 -17.27 5.12 -7.84
CA LEU A 258 -17.44 4.62 -6.48
C LEU A 258 -18.27 5.61 -5.65
N ARG A 259 -19.15 5.09 -4.83
CA ARG A 259 -19.91 5.87 -3.86
C ARG A 259 -19.62 5.35 -2.45
N ILE A 260 -18.82 6.10 -1.70
CA ILE A 260 -18.35 5.73 -0.36
C ILE A 260 -19.14 6.53 0.68
N ASP A 261 -19.69 5.85 1.67
CA ASP A 261 -20.42 6.43 2.80
C ASP A 261 -19.41 6.78 3.91
N ARG A 262 -19.20 8.07 4.15
CA ARG A 262 -18.20 8.55 5.12
C ARG A 262 -18.47 8.03 6.53
N GLU A 263 -19.72 7.94 6.92
CA GLU A 263 -20.14 7.50 8.26
C GLU A 263 -19.88 6.00 8.48
N ARG A 264 -19.74 5.24 7.38
CA ARG A 264 -19.42 3.81 7.41
C ARG A 264 -17.93 3.51 7.31
N VAL A 265 -17.11 4.49 6.91
CA VAL A 265 -15.65 4.29 6.88
C VAL A 265 -15.14 4.18 8.32
N PRO A 266 -14.58 3.04 8.73
CA PRO A 266 -13.99 2.89 10.05
C PRO A 266 -12.70 3.72 10.12
N VAL A 267 -12.76 4.83 10.89
CA VAL A 267 -11.58 5.63 11.21
C VAL A 267 -11.12 5.25 12.62
N LEU A 268 -9.90 4.72 12.72
CA LEU A 268 -9.31 4.28 13.98
C LEU A 268 -9.23 5.47 14.96
N PRO A 269 -9.72 5.34 16.21
CA PRO A 269 -9.76 6.45 17.16
C PRO A 269 -8.39 7.10 17.40
N GLU A 270 -7.34 6.29 17.50
CA GLU A 270 -5.95 6.72 17.67
C GLU A 270 -5.47 7.50 16.45
N GLY A 271 -5.74 6.97 15.26
CA GLY A 271 -5.41 7.61 13.99
C GLY A 271 -6.13 8.94 13.82
N ARG A 272 -7.43 9.00 14.15
CA ARG A 272 -8.20 10.25 14.17
C ARG A 272 -7.55 11.28 15.06
N ARG A 273 -7.22 10.93 16.30
CA ARG A 273 -6.65 11.85 17.29
C ARG A 273 -5.28 12.35 16.87
N LEU A 274 -4.45 11.48 16.30
CA LEU A 274 -3.15 11.86 15.76
C LEU A 274 -3.30 12.79 14.55
N CYS A 275 -4.13 12.44 13.57
CA CYS A 275 -4.37 13.29 12.40
C CYS A 275 -4.90 14.67 12.79
N GLU A 276 -5.86 14.76 13.71
CA GLU A 276 -6.37 16.04 14.25
C GLU A 276 -5.25 16.89 14.86
N ALA A 277 -4.38 16.28 15.65
CA ALA A 277 -3.27 17.00 16.29
C ALA A 277 -2.27 17.59 15.28
N PHE A 278 -2.09 16.95 14.13
CA PHE A 278 -1.18 17.38 13.08
C PHE A 278 -1.87 18.10 11.91
N GLY A 279 -3.20 18.23 11.93
CA GLY A 279 -3.99 18.86 10.85
C GLY A 279 -3.96 18.06 9.55
N LEU A 280 -4.00 16.73 9.65
CA LEU A 280 -4.03 15.77 8.54
C LEU A 280 -5.44 15.22 8.34
N ASP A 281 -5.77 14.80 7.12
CA ASP A 281 -7.02 14.07 6.85
C ASP A 281 -6.77 12.55 6.95
N PRO A 282 -7.49 11.82 7.84
CA PRO A 282 -7.31 10.38 8.00
C PRO A 282 -7.54 9.56 6.72
N ILE A 283 -8.40 10.02 5.80
CA ILE A 283 -8.67 9.29 4.55
C ILE A 283 -7.62 9.55 3.45
N GLY A 284 -6.78 10.57 3.63
CA GLY A 284 -5.66 10.90 2.75
C GLY A 284 -4.30 10.50 3.29
N THR A 285 -4.27 9.82 4.44
CA THR A 285 -3.07 9.39 5.14
C THR A 285 -2.86 7.90 4.91
N ILE A 286 -1.62 7.49 4.60
CA ILE A 286 -1.22 6.10 4.32
C ILE A 286 -1.85 5.10 5.28
N ALA A 287 -2.41 4.02 4.74
CA ALA A 287 -3.25 3.08 5.48
C ALA A 287 -2.97 1.60 5.18
N SER A 288 -1.73 1.28 4.78
CA SER A 288 -1.32 -0.13 4.60
C SER A 288 -1.72 -0.97 5.82
N GLY A 289 -2.20 -2.17 5.55
CA GLY A 289 -2.84 -3.03 6.53
C GLY A 289 -4.36 -3.01 6.50
N SER A 290 -4.98 -2.02 5.87
CA SER A 290 -6.40 -2.06 5.50
C SER A 290 -6.54 -2.66 4.10
N LEU A 291 -7.60 -3.41 3.85
CA LEU A 291 -7.91 -3.97 2.54
C LEU A 291 -9.22 -3.40 2.01
N LEU A 292 -9.15 -2.73 0.87
CA LEU A 292 -10.31 -2.29 0.09
C LEU A 292 -10.65 -3.39 -0.92
N MET A 293 -11.91 -3.84 -0.95
CA MET A 293 -12.33 -4.90 -1.86
C MET A 293 -13.74 -4.69 -2.39
N THR A 294 -14.04 -5.30 -3.53
CA THR A 294 -15.38 -5.32 -4.10
C THR A 294 -15.85 -6.74 -4.32
N VAL A 295 -17.10 -6.99 -3.99
CA VAL A 295 -17.77 -8.29 -4.12
C VAL A 295 -19.21 -8.10 -4.58
N ALA A 296 -19.83 -9.15 -5.13
CA ALA A 296 -21.27 -9.12 -5.38
C ALA A 296 -22.05 -8.78 -4.10
N PRO A 297 -23.13 -7.99 -4.16
CA PRO A 297 -23.88 -7.57 -2.98
C PRO A 297 -24.34 -8.73 -2.09
N GLU A 298 -24.72 -9.85 -2.69
CA GLU A 298 -25.14 -11.08 -2.02
C GLU A 298 -24.02 -11.75 -1.22
N ASP A 299 -22.76 -11.57 -1.64
CA ASP A 299 -21.57 -12.15 -1.02
C ASP A 299 -20.99 -11.28 0.11
N ALA A 300 -21.40 -10.01 0.23
CA ALA A 300 -20.85 -9.06 1.18
C ALA A 300 -20.91 -9.57 2.63
N ASN A 301 -22.03 -10.19 3.01
CA ASN A 301 -22.19 -10.74 4.35
C ASN A 301 -21.32 -11.98 4.60
N ALA A 302 -21.15 -12.85 3.59
CA ALA A 302 -20.28 -14.02 3.70
C ALA A 302 -18.82 -13.60 3.92
N VAL A 303 -18.33 -12.63 3.14
CA VAL A 303 -16.97 -12.07 3.27
C VAL A 303 -16.78 -11.37 4.63
N THR A 304 -17.72 -10.51 5.04
CA THR A 304 -17.65 -9.83 6.35
C THR A 304 -17.62 -10.82 7.51
N ASN A 305 -18.41 -11.90 7.44
CA ASN A 305 -18.42 -12.93 8.46
C ASN A 305 -17.13 -13.76 8.48
N ALA A 306 -16.55 -14.06 7.30
CA ALA A 306 -15.28 -14.77 7.22
C ALA A 306 -14.13 -13.94 7.80
N CYS A 307 -14.06 -12.65 7.50
CA CYS A 307 -13.11 -11.73 8.13
C CYS A 307 -13.29 -11.72 9.66
N ARG A 308 -14.53 -11.58 10.14
CA ARG A 308 -14.82 -11.59 11.58
C ARG A 308 -14.43 -12.90 12.26
N ALA A 309 -14.66 -14.04 11.61
CA ALA A 309 -14.23 -15.35 12.12
C ALA A 309 -12.71 -15.48 12.21
N ALA A 310 -11.98 -14.74 11.38
CA ALA A 310 -10.52 -14.61 11.46
C ALA A 310 -10.03 -13.51 12.42
N GLY A 311 -10.94 -12.88 13.20
CA GLY A 311 -10.61 -11.80 14.13
C GLY A 311 -10.37 -10.44 13.48
N ILE A 312 -10.84 -10.25 12.24
CA ILE A 312 -10.61 -9.06 11.44
C ILE A 312 -11.91 -8.27 11.30
N ASP A 313 -11.90 -7.01 11.72
CA ASP A 313 -13.02 -6.10 11.47
C ASP A 313 -13.17 -5.82 9.97
N CYS A 314 -14.40 -5.87 9.47
CA CYS A 314 -14.73 -5.61 8.08
C CYS A 314 -16.08 -4.89 7.98
N ALA A 315 -16.12 -3.80 7.24
CA ALA A 315 -17.30 -2.96 7.06
C ALA A 315 -17.65 -2.77 5.59
N ALA A 316 -18.95 -2.82 5.26
CA ALA A 316 -19.45 -2.38 3.96
C ALA A 316 -19.52 -0.83 3.98
N ILE A 317 -18.65 -0.19 3.22
CA ILE A 317 -18.47 1.26 3.23
C ILE A 317 -19.10 1.96 2.01
N GLY A 318 -19.56 1.22 1.03
CA GLY A 318 -20.10 1.84 -0.18
C GLY A 318 -20.49 0.84 -1.25
N ARG A 319 -20.57 1.34 -2.48
CA ARG A 319 -20.90 0.56 -3.67
C ARG A 319 -20.20 1.07 -4.92
N VAL A 320 -20.05 0.20 -5.89
CA VAL A 320 -19.56 0.53 -7.23
C VAL A 320 -20.73 1.09 -8.07
N THR A 321 -20.48 2.16 -8.81
CA THR A 321 -21.46 2.88 -9.62
C THR A 321 -20.97 3.05 -11.07
N PRO A 322 -21.79 3.52 -12.01
CA PRO A 322 -21.32 3.87 -13.34
C PRO A 322 -20.21 4.92 -13.30
N ALA A 323 -19.28 4.86 -14.27
CA ALA A 323 -18.15 5.80 -14.37
C ALA A 323 -18.60 7.28 -14.42
N SER A 324 -19.79 7.55 -14.99
CA SER A 324 -20.40 8.90 -15.06
C SER A 324 -20.65 9.53 -13.69
N ASP A 325 -20.77 8.72 -12.62
CA ASP A 325 -21.02 9.21 -11.27
C ASP A 325 -19.71 9.66 -10.57
N GLY A 326 -18.55 9.32 -11.15
CA GLY A 326 -17.24 9.59 -10.58
C GLY A 326 -16.99 8.86 -9.26
N VAL A 327 -15.98 9.33 -8.52
CA VAL A 327 -15.69 8.83 -7.15
C VAL A 327 -16.24 9.85 -6.16
N ALA A 328 -17.25 9.45 -5.38
CA ALA A 328 -17.97 10.31 -4.47
C ALA A 328 -17.88 9.82 -3.01
N LEU A 329 -17.62 10.77 -2.11
CA LEU A 329 -17.75 10.61 -0.67
C LEU A 329 -19.10 11.18 -0.24
N VAL A 330 -19.97 10.36 0.35
CA VAL A 330 -21.31 10.74 0.80
C VAL A 330 -21.27 11.02 2.29
N SER A 331 -21.72 12.20 2.70
CA SER A 331 -21.87 12.55 4.12
C SER A 331 -23.23 13.16 4.36
N GLY A 332 -23.96 12.68 5.37
CA GLY A 332 -25.34 13.10 5.65
C GLY A 332 -26.27 12.92 4.45
N GLY A 333 -26.04 11.94 3.60
CA GLY A 333 -26.78 11.69 2.36
C GLY A 333 -26.38 12.56 1.15
N HIS A 334 -25.48 13.53 1.33
CA HIS A 334 -25.03 14.45 0.28
C HIS A 334 -23.71 13.98 -0.35
N PRO A 335 -23.71 13.59 -1.65
CA PRO A 335 -22.48 13.23 -2.35
C PRO A 335 -21.62 14.47 -2.63
N ARG A 336 -20.31 14.32 -2.44
CA ARG A 336 -19.26 15.27 -2.85
C ARG A 336 -18.17 14.49 -3.57
N PRO A 337 -17.38 15.09 -4.47
CA PRO A 337 -16.21 14.43 -5.02
C PRO A 337 -15.30 13.93 -3.90
N MET A 338 -14.78 12.73 -4.04
CA MET A 338 -13.76 12.19 -3.14
C MET A 338 -12.55 13.13 -3.18
N PRO A 339 -11.99 13.56 -2.05
CA PRO A 339 -10.77 14.35 -2.03
C PRO A 339 -9.65 13.69 -2.84
N ALA A 340 -8.90 14.49 -3.58
CA ALA A 340 -7.70 14.05 -4.27
C ALA A 340 -6.48 14.64 -3.56
N PHE A 341 -5.53 13.78 -3.20
CA PHE A 341 -4.30 14.18 -2.52
C PHE A 341 -3.14 14.05 -3.53
N ALA A 342 -2.48 15.16 -3.82
CA ALA A 342 -1.32 15.16 -4.74
C ALA A 342 -0.11 14.43 -4.15
N GLN A 343 -0.06 14.33 -2.82
CA GLN A 343 0.93 13.59 -2.02
C GLN A 343 0.22 13.08 -0.78
N ASP A 344 0.75 12.01 -0.18
CA ASP A 344 0.24 11.55 1.11
C ASP A 344 0.29 12.65 2.16
N GLU A 345 -0.76 12.75 2.96
CA GLU A 345 -0.85 13.74 4.03
C GLU A 345 0.32 13.65 5.03
N ILE A 346 0.87 12.45 5.24
CA ILE A 346 2.00 12.24 6.15
C ILE A 346 3.27 12.95 5.68
N THR A 347 3.45 13.18 4.37
CA THR A 347 4.64 13.85 3.82
C THR A 347 4.80 15.27 4.36
N ARG A 348 3.68 15.91 4.76
CA ARG A 348 3.68 17.24 5.40
C ARG A 348 4.45 17.27 6.71
N LEU A 349 4.64 16.11 7.34
CA LEU A 349 5.40 15.98 8.59
C LEU A 349 6.91 15.88 8.36
N PHE A 350 7.35 15.51 7.15
CA PHE A 350 8.75 15.26 6.82
C PHE A 350 9.36 16.33 5.90
N GLY A 351 8.52 17.15 5.24
CA GLY A 351 8.95 18.18 4.28
C GLY A 351 9.46 19.50 4.88
N GLN A 352 9.47 19.68 6.20
CA GLN A 352 9.86 20.95 6.87
C GLN A 352 11.26 20.95 7.51
N ALA A 353 12.09 19.94 7.30
CA ALA A 353 13.40 19.79 7.96
C ALA A 353 14.56 20.53 7.27
N SER A 354 14.32 21.53 6.41
CA SER A 354 15.40 22.31 5.77
C SER A 354 15.08 23.81 5.63
N LYS A 355 14.60 24.42 6.74
CA LYS A 355 14.62 25.88 6.93
C LYS A 355 15.02 26.21 8.36
N THR A 356 16.23 25.85 8.75
CA THR A 356 16.96 26.50 9.84
C THR A 356 18.44 26.52 9.49
#